data_0c73a1b1d2bea26e96031822ac809b84
#
_entry.id   0c73a1b1d2bea26e96031822ac809b84
#
_cell.length_a   1.000
_cell.length_b   1.000
_cell.length_c   1.000
_cell.angle_alpha   90.00
_cell.angle_beta   90.00
_cell.angle_gamma   90.00
#
_symmetry.space_group_name_H-M   'P 1'
#
loop_
_entity.id
_entity.type
_entity.pdbx_description
1 polymer ?
#
loop_
_entity_poly.entity_id
_entity_poly.type
_entity_poly.pdbx_seq_one_letter_code
_entity_poly.pdbx_strand_id
1 'polypeptide(L)'
;MKNLKIKSRKTRLVFPLCVVLLSLLTICCNDELKVDKETFFPPKADEESRFDIFYPDSGGFGTKLILKGYNFGTDTNYIKVTVNDKKAKVIRANDNIIYAIVPSRADTGYVRLYLKKGEEFEEFTSETEFRYLFKSNVSTLFGVPGKAAEDNRLDGPYAEALLRRPWQIVTDNDGTIYFVDEGRGQSKNGALRKASNGNVETLVYDNNGVFQSPNGVVFSLNEDTLFIPNRWTGSDVKTDVNIVFSTRDANFVNTKALVTIPKAGTNSVAVHPKTGEVFFDHNSEGAVYRHTGNGNYEKMLVVREGYNDMEMRLLFNKTGDILYIIARKKHCIYKVAYNAATHTFGIPELFAGDYGESGYASGKGTGARFNQPSTPCLDPEGNLLIPDKMNHCIRKITPEGEVTLYAGQPQKSGHTDGLPDKAKFYEPEAVTFSGNALIVADRGNHCVRNVVIE
;
A
#
# COMPACT_ATOMS: atom_id res chain seq x y z
N MET A 1 12.17 -41.36 57.61
CA MET A 1 11.06 -42.07 58.28
C MET A 1 9.82 -42.05 57.43
N LYS A 2 9.33 -43.24 57.21
CA LYS A 2 8.05 -43.74 56.77
C LYS A 2 7.57 -43.47 55.35
N ASN A 3 7.78 -44.54 54.58
CA ASN A 3 7.06 -44.95 53.39
C ASN A 3 5.56 -45.08 53.62
N LEU A 4 4.78 -44.76 52.62
CA LEU A 4 3.49 -45.43 52.43
C LEU A 4 3.25 -45.70 50.94
N LYS A 5 3.34 -46.99 50.60
CA LYS A 5 2.82 -47.57 49.35
C LYS A 5 1.32 -47.76 49.50
N ILE A 6 0.55 -47.45 48.47
CA ILE A 6 -0.78 -48.01 48.31
C ILE A 6 -0.91 -48.64 46.94
N LYS A 7 -1.40 -49.92 47.01
CA LYS A 7 -1.47 -50.95 45.98
C LYS A 7 -2.59 -50.69 44.94
N SER A 8 -2.31 -51.17 43.75
CA SER A 8 -3.26 -51.47 42.68
C SER A 8 -4.33 -52.49 43.09
N ARG A 9 -5.56 -52.29 42.65
CA ARG A 9 -6.53 -53.41 42.51
C ARG A 9 -7.09 -53.39 41.09
N LYS A 10 -6.73 -54.44 40.35
CA LYS A 10 -7.42 -54.92 39.14
C LYS A 10 -8.69 -55.60 39.55
N THR A 11 -9.82 -55.25 38.97
CA THR A 11 -10.98 -56.10 38.97
C THR A 11 -11.42 -56.36 37.53
N ARG A 12 -11.27 -57.62 37.16
CA ARG A 12 -11.88 -58.21 35.95
C ARG A 12 -13.37 -58.42 36.25
N LEU A 13 -14.23 -58.03 35.32
CA LEU A 13 -15.56 -58.59 35.25
C LEU A 13 -15.81 -59.13 33.84
N VAL A 14 -16.39 -60.28 33.85
CA VAL A 14 -16.61 -61.27 32.79
C VAL A 14 -17.88 -60.87 32.05
N PHE A 15 -17.89 -61.05 30.73
CA PHE A 15 -19.04 -60.99 29.83
C PHE A 15 -20.07 -62.12 30.21
N PRO A 16 -21.33 -61.85 29.91
CA PRO A 16 -22.05 -62.84 29.13
C PRO A 16 -22.60 -62.27 27.82
N LEU A 17 -22.46 -63.07 26.85
CA LEU A 17 -22.98 -63.08 25.51
C LEU A 17 -24.53 -63.17 25.59
N CYS A 18 -25.27 -62.23 25.02
CA CYS A 18 -26.63 -62.40 24.61
C CYS A 18 -26.79 -61.97 23.17
N VAL A 19 -26.92 -62.96 22.34
CA VAL A 19 -27.39 -62.83 20.94
C VAL A 19 -28.88 -62.69 20.96
N VAL A 20 -29.41 -61.57 20.52
CA VAL A 20 -30.82 -61.43 20.11
C VAL A 20 -30.93 -60.56 18.86
N LEU A 21 -31.29 -61.23 17.85
CA LEU A 21 -31.94 -60.81 16.59
C LEU A 21 -31.98 -59.34 16.19
N LEU A 22 -31.34 -59.18 15.05
CA LEU A 22 -31.50 -58.11 14.09
C LEU A 22 -32.90 -58.07 13.53
N SER A 23 -33.61 -56.98 13.67
CA SER A 23 -34.64 -56.56 12.68
C SER A 23 -34.86 -55.05 12.75
N LEU A 24 -34.48 -54.41 11.66
CA LEU A 24 -35.04 -53.19 11.07
C LEU A 24 -35.29 -51.98 11.99
N LEU A 25 -34.43 -50.98 11.83
CA LEU A 25 -34.85 -49.62 11.57
C LEU A 25 -33.60 -48.81 11.14
N THR A 26 -33.23 -48.93 9.87
CA THR A 26 -32.42 -47.90 9.20
C THR A 26 -33.33 -46.70 8.94
N ILE A 27 -33.49 -45.86 9.94
CA ILE A 27 -33.91 -44.50 9.69
C ILE A 27 -32.59 -43.76 9.38
N CYS A 28 -32.28 -43.74 8.11
CA CYS A 28 -31.28 -42.85 7.53
C CYS A 28 -31.85 -41.44 7.64
N CYS A 29 -31.49 -40.70 8.69
CA CYS A 29 -31.59 -39.25 8.67
C CYS A 29 -30.48 -38.75 7.74
N ASN A 30 -30.72 -38.83 6.44
CA ASN A 30 -30.15 -37.91 5.49
C ASN A 30 -30.91 -36.59 5.60
N ASP A 31 -30.70 -35.87 6.67
CA ASP A 31 -30.85 -34.43 6.62
C ASP A 31 -29.60 -33.88 5.90
N GLU A 32 -29.60 -34.07 4.57
CA GLU A 32 -28.92 -33.10 3.70
C GLU A 32 -29.58 -31.77 4.07
N LEU A 33 -28.81 -30.93 4.77
CA LEU A 33 -29.06 -29.50 4.82
C LEU A 33 -29.19 -29.09 3.36
N LYS A 34 -30.41 -29.03 2.84
CA LYS A 34 -30.73 -28.30 1.62
C LYS A 34 -30.37 -26.87 1.94
N VAL A 35 -29.13 -26.49 1.61
CA VAL A 35 -28.80 -25.10 1.37
C VAL A 35 -29.71 -24.75 0.20
N ASP A 36 -30.84 -24.10 0.50
CA ASP A 36 -31.66 -23.49 -0.54
C ASP A 36 -30.73 -22.62 -1.34
N LYS A 37 -30.45 -22.99 -2.57
CA LYS A 37 -29.74 -22.12 -3.50
C LYS A 37 -30.62 -20.88 -3.58
N GLU A 38 -30.18 -19.79 -2.97
CA GLU A 38 -30.83 -18.50 -3.14
C GLU A 38 -30.95 -18.27 -4.65
N THR A 39 -32.20 -18.35 -5.14
CA THR A 39 -32.46 -18.14 -6.57
C THR A 39 -32.48 -16.63 -6.78
N PHE A 40 -31.50 -16.12 -7.50
CA PHE A 40 -31.40 -14.70 -7.81
C PHE A 40 -32.23 -14.40 -9.05
N PHE A 41 -33.05 -13.36 -9.00
CA PHE A 41 -33.93 -12.94 -10.09
C PHE A 41 -33.59 -11.53 -10.56
N PRO A 42 -33.56 -11.26 -11.86
CA PRO A 42 -33.51 -9.90 -12.38
C PRO A 42 -34.81 -9.14 -12.06
N PRO A 43 -34.82 -7.80 -12.22
CA PRO A 43 -36.06 -7.03 -12.23
C PRO A 43 -37.02 -7.58 -13.29
N LYS A 44 -38.32 -7.67 -12.99
CA LYS A 44 -39.31 -8.17 -13.93
C LYS A 44 -39.52 -7.15 -15.04
N ALA A 45 -39.44 -7.59 -16.27
CA ALA A 45 -39.50 -6.73 -17.44
C ALA A 45 -40.89 -6.14 -17.69
N ASP A 46 -41.95 -6.88 -17.29
CA ASP A 46 -43.36 -6.52 -17.47
C ASP A 46 -43.95 -5.73 -16.29
N GLU A 47 -43.18 -5.51 -15.23
CA GLU A 47 -43.60 -4.71 -14.09
C GLU A 47 -42.85 -3.38 -14.07
N GLU A 48 -43.53 -2.27 -13.68
CA GLU A 48 -42.91 -0.99 -13.47
C GLU A 48 -41.97 -1.04 -12.28
N SER A 49 -40.73 -0.47 -12.42
CA SER A 49 -39.81 -0.29 -11.29
C SER A 49 -39.93 1.13 -10.74
N ARG A 50 -39.65 1.29 -9.46
CA ARG A 50 -39.71 2.59 -8.80
C ARG A 50 -38.65 2.71 -7.73
N PHE A 51 -37.93 3.83 -7.72
CA PHE A 51 -36.99 4.23 -6.68
C PHE A 51 -37.63 5.33 -5.83
N ASP A 52 -38.01 5.02 -4.58
CA ASP A 52 -38.77 5.93 -3.73
C ASP A 52 -37.88 6.82 -2.87
N ILE A 53 -36.91 6.25 -2.17
CA ILE A 53 -36.08 6.96 -1.20
C ILE A 53 -34.79 6.19 -0.89
N PHE A 54 -33.80 6.93 -0.44
CA PHE A 54 -32.60 6.35 0.15
C PHE A 54 -32.33 6.90 1.55
N TYR A 55 -31.57 6.17 2.35
CA TYR A 55 -31.06 6.60 3.65
C TYR A 55 -29.78 5.85 4.03
N PRO A 56 -28.91 6.44 4.91
CA PRO A 56 -29.02 7.80 5.44
C PRO A 56 -28.85 8.84 4.32
N ASP A 57 -29.24 10.09 4.60
CA ASP A 57 -29.07 11.23 3.69
C ASP A 57 -27.64 11.77 3.64
N SER A 58 -26.80 11.30 4.54
CA SER A 58 -25.40 11.75 4.65
C SER A 58 -24.49 10.67 5.22
N GLY A 59 -23.21 10.76 4.89
CA GLY A 59 -22.16 9.87 5.38
C GLY A 59 -20.91 9.95 4.52
N GLY A 60 -19.82 9.32 4.95
CA GLY A 60 -18.58 9.24 4.19
C GLY A 60 -18.42 7.85 3.54
N PHE A 61 -17.19 7.58 3.08
CA PHE A 61 -16.80 6.27 2.58
C PHE A 61 -17.22 5.14 3.54
N GLY A 62 -17.71 4.05 2.96
CA GLY A 62 -18.11 2.89 3.75
C GLY A 62 -19.50 3.01 4.40
N THR A 63 -20.16 4.16 4.30
CA THR A 63 -21.54 4.30 4.77
C THR A 63 -22.43 3.31 4.05
N LYS A 64 -23.22 2.54 4.82
CA LYS A 64 -24.20 1.63 4.28
C LYS A 64 -25.41 2.41 3.79
N LEU A 65 -25.56 2.50 2.47
CA LEU A 65 -26.68 3.15 1.80
C LEU A 65 -27.79 2.15 1.55
N ILE A 66 -29.00 2.49 1.89
CA ILE A 66 -30.19 1.66 1.72
C ILE A 66 -31.14 2.38 0.79
N LEU A 67 -31.42 1.78 -0.36
CA LEU A 67 -32.40 2.30 -1.33
C LEU A 67 -33.69 1.49 -1.17
N LYS A 68 -34.83 2.16 -1.17
CA LYS A 68 -36.16 1.54 -1.13
C LYS A 68 -36.94 1.88 -2.38
N GLY A 69 -37.77 0.94 -2.80
CA GLY A 69 -38.62 1.07 -3.97
C GLY A 69 -39.36 -0.22 -4.30
N TYR A 70 -39.51 -0.52 -5.56
CA TYR A 70 -40.28 -1.66 -6.05
C TYR A 70 -39.64 -2.24 -7.33
N ASN A 71 -39.72 -3.57 -7.48
CA ASN A 71 -39.28 -4.35 -8.62
C ASN A 71 -37.78 -4.14 -8.92
N PHE A 72 -36.93 -4.29 -7.88
CA PHE A 72 -35.48 -4.22 -8.03
C PHE A 72 -34.85 -5.55 -8.45
N GLY A 73 -35.56 -6.68 -8.23
CA GLY A 73 -35.00 -8.02 -8.32
C GLY A 73 -34.04 -8.34 -7.17
N THR A 74 -33.46 -9.52 -7.21
CA THR A 74 -32.53 -10.00 -6.18
C THR A 74 -31.12 -10.22 -6.70
N ASP A 75 -30.91 -10.22 -8.03
CA ASP A 75 -29.60 -10.39 -8.65
C ASP A 75 -28.87 -9.07 -8.77
N THR A 76 -27.82 -8.92 -7.98
CA THR A 76 -26.98 -7.69 -7.96
C THR A 76 -26.24 -7.42 -9.27
N ASN A 77 -26.10 -8.39 -10.17
CA ASN A 77 -25.50 -8.19 -11.50
C ASN A 77 -26.39 -7.32 -12.41
N TYR A 78 -27.68 -7.23 -12.12
CA TYR A 78 -28.64 -6.41 -12.85
C TYR A 78 -28.85 -5.03 -12.23
N ILE A 79 -28.09 -4.72 -11.15
CA ILE A 79 -28.25 -3.51 -10.36
C ILE A 79 -26.93 -2.73 -10.33
N LYS A 80 -26.97 -1.46 -10.73
CA LYS A 80 -25.87 -0.53 -10.53
C LYS A 80 -26.38 0.66 -9.73
N VAL A 81 -25.63 1.04 -8.70
CA VAL A 81 -25.88 2.25 -7.89
C VAL A 81 -24.71 3.18 -8.03
N THR A 82 -24.97 4.48 -8.15
CA THR A 82 -23.93 5.52 -8.08
C THR A 82 -24.31 6.57 -7.04
N VAL A 83 -23.30 7.22 -6.48
CA VAL A 83 -23.43 8.43 -5.67
C VAL A 83 -22.58 9.49 -6.36
N ASN A 84 -23.21 10.59 -6.80
CA ASN A 84 -22.55 11.61 -7.62
C ASN A 84 -21.70 10.99 -8.75
N ASP A 85 -22.31 10.11 -9.54
CA ASP A 85 -21.73 9.35 -10.67
C ASP A 85 -20.62 8.33 -10.32
N LYS A 86 -20.16 8.27 -9.07
CA LYS A 86 -19.22 7.25 -8.63
C LYS A 86 -19.93 5.95 -8.25
N LYS A 87 -19.46 4.83 -8.81
CA LYS A 87 -20.04 3.50 -8.60
C LYS A 87 -19.96 3.07 -7.14
N ALA A 88 -21.11 2.84 -6.51
CA ALA A 88 -21.25 2.23 -5.21
C ALA A 88 -21.19 0.68 -5.33
N LYS A 89 -20.66 0.02 -4.31
CA LYS A 89 -20.64 -1.44 -4.24
C LYS A 89 -22.00 -1.94 -3.75
N VAL A 90 -22.79 -2.56 -4.61
CA VAL A 90 -24.03 -3.25 -4.21
C VAL A 90 -23.65 -4.52 -3.45
N ILE A 91 -24.16 -4.66 -2.23
CA ILE A 91 -23.85 -5.78 -1.33
C ILE A 91 -24.95 -6.86 -1.42
N ARG A 92 -26.20 -6.41 -1.43
CA ARG A 92 -27.39 -7.28 -1.47
C ARG A 92 -28.58 -6.50 -2.01
N ALA A 93 -29.48 -7.21 -2.65
CA ALA A 93 -30.78 -6.68 -3.04
C ALA A 93 -31.90 -7.66 -2.73
N ASN A 94 -33.09 -7.14 -2.52
CA ASN A 94 -34.36 -7.84 -2.69
C ASN A 94 -35.29 -6.93 -3.49
N ASP A 95 -36.46 -7.41 -3.80
CA ASP A 95 -37.40 -6.73 -4.70
C ASP A 95 -37.74 -5.28 -4.30
N ASN A 96 -37.55 -4.93 -3.02
CA ASN A 96 -37.95 -3.64 -2.46
C ASN A 96 -36.77 -2.85 -1.83
N ILE A 97 -35.62 -3.48 -1.62
CA ILE A 97 -34.50 -2.88 -0.89
C ILE A 97 -33.17 -3.27 -1.54
N ILE A 98 -32.32 -2.26 -1.78
CA ILE A 98 -30.93 -2.45 -2.16
C ILE A 98 -30.03 -1.94 -1.04
N TYR A 99 -29.01 -2.72 -0.70
CA TYR A 99 -27.92 -2.32 0.18
C TYR A 99 -26.67 -2.06 -0.65
N ALA A 100 -26.14 -0.85 -0.57
CA ALA A 100 -24.91 -0.44 -1.23
C ALA A 100 -23.95 0.22 -0.26
N ILE A 101 -22.68 0.32 -0.64
CA ILE A 101 -21.64 1.01 0.14
C ILE A 101 -21.26 2.26 -0.62
N VAL A 102 -21.33 3.40 0.07
CA VAL A 102 -20.88 4.69 -0.47
C VAL A 102 -19.39 4.61 -0.82
N PRO A 103 -19.01 4.93 -2.08
CA PRO A 103 -17.62 4.87 -2.51
C PRO A 103 -16.80 6.04 -1.90
N SER A 104 -15.49 5.88 -1.88
CA SER A 104 -14.59 6.97 -1.47
C SER A 104 -14.69 8.14 -2.45
N ARG A 105 -14.57 9.36 -1.92
CA ARG A 105 -14.58 10.61 -2.69
C ARG A 105 -15.78 10.73 -3.65
N ALA A 106 -16.94 10.27 -3.21
CA ALA A 106 -18.15 10.37 -4.02
C ALA A 106 -18.58 11.83 -4.27
N ASP A 107 -18.24 12.72 -3.35
CA ASP A 107 -18.78 14.06 -3.23
C ASP A 107 -20.30 14.09 -2.98
N THR A 108 -20.81 15.24 -2.60
CA THR A 108 -22.25 15.46 -2.45
C THR A 108 -22.90 15.47 -3.83
N GLY A 109 -23.99 14.73 -3.98
CA GLY A 109 -24.72 14.65 -5.25
C GLY A 109 -25.81 13.60 -5.20
N TYR A 110 -26.49 13.43 -6.33
CA TYR A 110 -27.63 12.54 -6.44
C TYR A 110 -27.22 11.05 -6.37
N VAL A 111 -28.10 10.25 -5.75
CA VAL A 111 -28.04 8.78 -5.84
C VAL A 111 -28.77 8.36 -7.10
N ARG A 112 -28.09 7.62 -7.98
CA ARG A 112 -28.72 7.03 -9.16
C ARG A 112 -28.72 5.52 -9.07
N LEU A 113 -29.85 4.95 -9.44
CA LEU A 113 -30.09 3.52 -9.53
C LEU A 113 -30.29 3.17 -11.00
N TYR A 114 -29.62 2.15 -11.46
CA TYR A 114 -29.75 1.57 -12.80
C TYR A 114 -30.16 0.13 -12.67
N LEU A 115 -31.31 -0.22 -13.24
CA LEU A 115 -31.87 -1.56 -13.26
C LEU A 115 -31.81 -2.13 -14.68
N LYS A 116 -31.13 -3.25 -14.89
CA LYS A 116 -31.05 -3.89 -16.21
C LYS A 116 -32.33 -4.72 -16.45
N LYS A 117 -33.14 -4.31 -17.43
CA LYS A 117 -34.31 -5.03 -17.94
C LYS A 117 -34.03 -5.47 -19.38
N GLY A 118 -33.85 -6.77 -19.59
CA GLY A 118 -33.40 -7.27 -20.88
C GLY A 118 -31.99 -6.80 -21.21
N GLU A 119 -31.81 -6.09 -22.33
CA GLU A 119 -30.51 -5.55 -22.74
C GLU A 119 -30.28 -4.08 -22.34
N GLU A 120 -31.32 -3.40 -21.84
CA GLU A 120 -31.26 -1.97 -21.53
C GLU A 120 -31.24 -1.70 -20.01
N PHE A 121 -30.71 -0.53 -19.62
CA PHE A 121 -30.77 -0.04 -18.25
C PHE A 121 -31.84 1.04 -18.13
N GLU A 122 -32.73 0.85 -17.17
CA GLU A 122 -33.66 1.89 -16.70
C GLU A 122 -32.97 2.70 -15.60
N GLU A 123 -32.93 4.02 -15.73
CA GLU A 123 -32.23 4.93 -14.79
C GLU A 123 -33.25 5.66 -13.90
N PHE A 124 -32.97 5.70 -12.61
CA PHE A 124 -33.71 6.45 -11.60
C PHE A 124 -32.76 7.38 -10.86
N THR A 125 -33.17 8.61 -10.64
CA THR A 125 -32.43 9.61 -9.86
C THR A 125 -33.21 9.95 -8.60
N SER A 126 -32.52 10.03 -7.47
CA SER A 126 -33.13 10.43 -6.18
C SER A 126 -33.68 11.85 -6.24
N GLU A 127 -34.71 12.14 -5.45
CA GLU A 127 -35.25 13.50 -5.33
C GLU A 127 -34.29 14.46 -4.58
N THR A 128 -33.49 13.91 -3.65
CA THR A 128 -32.55 14.68 -2.83
C THR A 128 -31.13 14.21 -3.06
N GLU A 129 -30.17 15.10 -2.78
CA GLU A 129 -28.76 14.77 -2.83
C GLU A 129 -28.34 14.02 -1.57
N PHE A 130 -27.43 13.05 -1.73
CA PHE A 130 -26.66 12.47 -0.61
C PHE A 130 -25.55 13.46 -0.24
N ARG A 131 -25.53 13.90 1.01
CA ARG A 131 -24.49 14.78 1.55
C ARG A 131 -23.26 13.97 1.96
N TYR A 132 -22.21 14.02 1.15
CA TYR A 132 -20.97 13.34 1.44
C TYR A 132 -20.19 14.01 2.57
N LEU A 133 -19.85 13.24 3.60
CA LEU A 133 -19.06 13.71 4.74
C LEU A 133 -17.63 13.23 4.59
N PHE A 134 -16.75 14.08 4.15
CA PHE A 134 -15.33 13.78 4.08
C PHE A 134 -14.78 13.48 5.48
N LYS A 135 -14.17 12.32 5.63
CA LYS A 135 -13.38 11.98 6.82
C LYS A 135 -11.92 12.11 6.47
N SER A 136 -11.39 13.31 6.61
CA SER A 136 -9.96 13.54 6.42
C SER A 136 -9.27 13.50 7.78
N ASN A 137 -8.31 12.60 7.95
CA ASN A 137 -7.58 12.46 9.20
C ASN A 137 -6.16 11.93 8.99
N VAL A 138 -5.24 12.43 9.80
CA VAL A 138 -3.91 11.86 9.98
C VAL A 138 -3.85 11.24 11.37
N SER A 139 -3.43 9.98 11.45
CA SER A 139 -3.29 9.26 12.71
C SER A 139 -2.01 8.42 12.72
N THR A 140 -1.53 8.10 13.91
CA THR A 140 -0.44 7.13 14.05
C THR A 140 -1.00 5.73 13.81
N LEU A 141 -0.37 4.98 12.89
CA LEU A 141 -0.76 3.61 12.58
C LEU A 141 -0.02 2.61 13.47
N PHE A 142 1.30 2.71 13.52
CA PHE A 142 2.13 1.91 14.43
C PHE A 142 3.45 2.60 14.73
N GLY A 143 4.11 2.12 15.80
CA GLY A 143 5.29 2.73 16.36
C GLY A 143 4.94 3.74 17.46
N VAL A 144 5.87 3.98 18.39
CA VAL A 144 5.68 4.91 19.51
C VAL A 144 6.33 6.24 19.16
N PRO A 145 5.54 7.30 18.90
CA PRO A 145 6.09 8.58 18.46
C PRO A 145 7.11 9.17 19.45
N GLY A 146 8.22 9.66 18.89
CA GLY A 146 9.30 10.27 19.67
C GLY A 146 10.17 9.27 20.45
N LYS A 147 9.87 7.97 20.40
CA LYS A 147 10.70 6.93 21.01
C LYS A 147 11.44 6.14 19.94
N ALA A 148 12.68 6.51 19.70
CA ALA A 148 13.56 5.73 18.85
C ALA A 148 13.90 4.40 19.53
N ALA A 149 13.87 3.30 18.77
CA ALA A 149 14.53 2.08 19.19
C ALA A 149 16.05 2.36 19.30
N GLU A 150 16.66 2.09 20.44
CA GLU A 150 18.11 2.27 20.62
C GLU A 150 18.86 1.20 19.82
N ASP A 151 19.25 0.09 20.43
CA ASP A 151 19.96 -0.98 19.73
C ASP A 151 19.05 -2.19 19.43
N ASN A 152 17.96 -2.33 20.16
CA ASN A 152 16.97 -3.39 20.00
C ASN A 152 15.64 -2.82 19.55
N ARG A 153 15.26 -3.08 18.31
CA ARG A 153 13.90 -2.88 17.84
C ARG A 153 12.98 -3.77 18.62
N LEU A 154 11.87 -3.22 19.08
CA LEU A 154 10.85 -4.01 19.74
C LEU A 154 9.78 -4.39 18.72
N ASP A 155 9.65 -5.68 18.46
CA ASP A 155 8.53 -6.27 17.76
C ASP A 155 7.33 -6.41 18.71
N GLY A 156 6.12 -6.51 18.18
CA GLY A 156 4.90 -6.69 18.95
C GLY A 156 3.74 -5.84 18.47
N PRO A 157 2.75 -5.57 19.33
CA PRO A 157 1.55 -4.81 18.99
C PRO A 157 1.89 -3.43 18.41
N TYR A 158 1.08 -2.95 17.49
CA TYR A 158 1.27 -1.66 16.81
C TYR A 158 1.54 -0.49 17.76
N ALA A 159 0.86 -0.46 18.90
CA ALA A 159 0.99 0.61 19.90
C ALA A 159 2.26 0.53 20.75
N GLU A 160 2.95 -0.61 20.73
CA GLU A 160 4.11 -0.89 21.60
C GLU A 160 5.40 -1.07 20.79
N ALA A 161 5.28 -1.43 19.52
CA ALA A 161 6.42 -1.65 18.63
C ALA A 161 7.32 -0.41 18.58
N LEU A 162 8.62 -0.61 18.74
CA LEU A 162 9.58 0.47 18.62
C LEU A 162 10.26 0.41 17.25
N LEU A 163 10.17 1.52 16.54
CA LEU A 163 10.86 1.73 15.28
C LEU A 163 12.07 2.62 15.53
N ARG A 164 13.09 2.41 14.70
CA ARG A 164 14.22 3.32 14.79
C ARG A 164 14.06 4.52 13.87
N ARG A 165 13.96 4.28 12.58
CA ARG A 165 13.73 5.28 11.53
C ARG A 165 13.14 4.58 10.32
N PRO A 166 11.84 4.46 10.20
CA PRO A 166 11.22 3.86 9.02
C PRO A 166 11.65 4.66 7.78
N TRP A 167 12.27 3.97 6.82
CA TRP A 167 12.92 4.64 5.69
C TRP A 167 12.08 4.51 4.42
N GLN A 168 11.85 3.31 3.93
CA GLN A 168 10.99 3.07 2.79
C GLN A 168 9.93 2.02 3.14
N ILE A 169 8.78 2.13 2.50
CA ILE A 169 7.58 1.38 2.85
C ILE A 169 6.83 0.97 1.57
N VAL A 170 6.35 -0.25 1.53
CA VAL A 170 5.45 -0.77 0.49
C VAL A 170 4.34 -1.58 1.13
N THR A 171 3.24 -1.72 0.41
CA THR A 171 2.08 -2.50 0.86
C THR A 171 1.74 -3.53 -0.20
N ASP A 172 1.47 -4.77 0.21
CA ASP A 172 0.93 -5.78 -0.70
C ASP A 172 -0.60 -5.67 -0.85
N ASN A 173 -1.16 -6.47 -1.75
CA ASN A 173 -2.59 -6.49 -2.05
C ASN A 173 -3.46 -6.93 -0.87
N ASP A 174 -2.89 -7.65 0.12
CA ASP A 174 -3.57 -8.06 1.35
C ASP A 174 -3.53 -6.98 2.43
N GLY A 175 -2.88 -5.85 2.17
CA GLY A 175 -2.72 -4.74 3.11
C GLY A 175 -1.59 -4.93 4.12
N THR A 176 -0.74 -5.95 3.96
CA THR A 176 0.46 -6.10 4.77
C THR A 176 1.49 -5.05 4.36
N ILE A 177 2.06 -4.39 5.34
CA ILE A 177 3.04 -3.34 5.15
C ILE A 177 4.44 -3.92 5.37
N TYR A 178 5.32 -3.76 4.38
CA TYR A 178 6.75 -4.09 4.49
C TYR A 178 7.56 -2.81 4.48
N PHE A 179 8.52 -2.71 5.37
CA PHE A 179 9.32 -1.50 5.46
C PHE A 179 10.76 -1.77 5.89
N VAL A 180 11.62 -0.89 5.45
CA VAL A 180 13.01 -0.84 5.92
C VAL A 180 13.07 0.10 7.12
N ASP A 181 13.66 -0.39 8.20
CA ASP A 181 13.92 0.36 9.41
C ASP A 181 15.43 0.61 9.53
N GLU A 182 15.86 1.87 9.38
CA GLU A 182 17.26 2.27 9.29
C GLU A 182 18.05 1.90 10.56
N GLY A 183 19.27 1.40 10.40
CA GLY A 183 20.18 1.11 11.49
C GLY A 183 20.86 2.37 12.10
N ARG A 184 21.67 2.18 13.15
CA ARG A 184 22.41 3.25 13.83
C ARG A 184 23.74 3.54 13.11
N GLY A 185 23.92 4.80 12.71
CA GLY A 185 25.17 5.24 12.07
C GLY A 185 25.34 4.71 10.66
N GLN A 186 26.52 4.90 10.10
CA GLN A 186 26.84 4.33 8.80
C GLN A 186 26.88 2.80 8.93
N SER A 187 25.86 2.13 8.44
CA SER A 187 25.90 0.72 8.05
C SER A 187 25.72 -0.40 9.08
N LYS A 188 25.16 -0.23 10.27
CA LYS A 188 24.90 -1.42 11.12
C LYS A 188 23.48 -1.42 11.66
N ASN A 189 22.84 -2.62 11.60
CA ASN A 189 21.54 -2.93 12.18
C ASN A 189 20.31 -2.37 11.42
N GLY A 190 20.37 -2.17 10.09
CA GLY A 190 19.17 -2.03 9.28
C GLY A 190 18.31 -3.29 9.36
N ALA A 191 17.01 -3.18 9.19
CA ALA A 191 16.12 -4.33 9.20
C ALA A 191 15.06 -4.22 8.10
N LEU A 192 14.67 -5.35 7.54
CA LEU A 192 13.41 -5.51 6.85
C LEU A 192 12.37 -5.95 7.88
N ARG A 193 11.29 -5.23 7.97
CA ARG A 193 10.20 -5.50 8.93
C ARG A 193 8.86 -5.55 8.21
N LYS A 194 7.91 -6.23 8.84
CA LYS A 194 6.54 -6.41 8.37
C LYS A 194 5.56 -5.94 9.45
N ALA A 195 4.48 -5.30 9.02
CA ALA A 195 3.36 -4.93 9.88
C ALA A 195 2.05 -5.48 9.31
N SER A 196 1.41 -6.36 10.04
CA SER A 196 0.14 -7.00 9.66
C SER A 196 -0.64 -7.43 10.91
N ASN A 197 -1.96 -7.49 10.81
CA ASN A 197 -2.84 -7.99 11.88
C ASN A 197 -2.57 -7.36 13.26
N GLY A 198 -2.23 -6.06 13.29
CA GLY A 198 -1.98 -5.34 14.53
C GLY A 198 -0.61 -5.54 15.15
N ASN A 199 0.30 -6.30 14.51
CA ASN A 199 1.65 -6.57 15.00
C ASN A 199 2.73 -6.14 14.01
N VAL A 200 3.88 -5.77 14.53
CA VAL A 200 5.13 -5.53 13.79
C VAL A 200 6.09 -6.68 14.07
N GLU A 201 6.70 -7.21 13.02
CA GLU A 201 7.68 -8.30 13.08
C GLU A 201 8.93 -7.94 12.29
N THR A 202 10.09 -8.33 12.79
CA THR A 202 11.36 -8.22 12.06
C THR A 202 11.62 -9.50 11.26
N LEU A 203 11.79 -9.37 9.95
CA LEU A 203 12.05 -10.48 9.03
C LEU A 203 13.55 -10.74 8.85
N VAL A 204 14.32 -9.68 8.63
CA VAL A 204 15.77 -9.78 8.38
C VAL A 204 16.48 -8.63 9.08
N TYR A 205 17.58 -8.96 9.77
CA TYR A 205 18.54 -7.99 10.30
C TYR A 205 19.78 -7.90 9.41
N ASP A 206 20.42 -6.72 9.44
CA ASP A 206 21.73 -6.50 8.84
C ASP A 206 22.83 -7.22 9.66
N ASN A 207 23.09 -8.47 9.32
CA ASN A 207 24.08 -9.29 10.01
C ASN A 207 24.78 -10.37 9.16
N ASN A 208 24.36 -10.58 7.93
CA ASN A 208 24.79 -11.73 7.12
C ASN A 208 25.70 -11.41 5.92
N GLY A 209 26.18 -10.20 5.83
CA GLY A 209 27.10 -9.79 4.77
C GLY A 209 26.47 -9.52 3.40
N VAL A 210 25.27 -9.98 3.13
CA VAL A 210 24.50 -9.72 1.88
C VAL A 210 23.51 -8.58 2.08
N PHE A 211 22.80 -8.58 3.19
CA PHE A 211 21.83 -7.58 3.59
C PHE A 211 22.53 -6.54 4.47
N GLN A 212 23.01 -5.46 3.85
CA GLN A 212 23.73 -4.38 4.54
C GLN A 212 23.15 -3.03 4.16
N SER A 213 22.92 -2.19 5.16
CA SER A 213 22.39 -0.82 4.94
C SER A 213 21.22 -0.77 3.96
N PRO A 214 20.15 -1.56 4.19
CA PRO A 214 19.00 -1.55 3.32
C PRO A 214 18.43 -0.12 3.23
N ASN A 215 18.19 0.34 2.00
CA ASN A 215 17.81 1.73 1.72
C ASN A 215 16.49 1.84 0.98
N GLY A 216 15.84 0.72 0.74
CA GLY A 216 14.58 0.67 0.05
C GLY A 216 13.95 -0.72 0.08
N VAL A 217 12.71 -0.79 -0.37
CA VAL A 217 11.98 -2.03 -0.59
C VAL A 217 10.94 -1.81 -1.67
N VAL A 218 10.83 -2.73 -2.62
CA VAL A 218 9.81 -2.71 -3.67
C VAL A 218 9.44 -4.13 -4.06
N PHE A 219 8.18 -4.35 -4.41
CA PHE A 219 7.70 -5.63 -4.90
C PHE A 219 8.01 -5.85 -6.38
N SER A 220 8.19 -7.12 -6.76
CA SER A 220 8.01 -7.57 -8.14
C SER A 220 6.55 -7.37 -8.59
N LEU A 221 6.31 -7.44 -9.89
CA LEU A 221 4.98 -7.20 -10.47
C LEU A 221 3.88 -8.11 -9.89
N ASN A 222 4.23 -9.36 -9.56
CA ASN A 222 3.32 -10.36 -8.99
C ASN A 222 3.40 -10.44 -7.44
N GLU A 223 4.16 -9.55 -6.81
CA GLU A 223 4.38 -9.49 -5.36
C GLU A 223 5.05 -10.74 -4.74
N ASP A 224 5.64 -11.62 -5.55
CA ASP A 224 6.33 -12.82 -5.05
C ASP A 224 7.74 -12.52 -4.56
N THR A 225 8.30 -11.39 -4.93
CA THR A 225 9.68 -11.01 -4.63
C THR A 225 9.75 -9.59 -4.10
N LEU A 226 10.49 -9.38 -3.02
CA LEU A 226 10.93 -8.07 -2.55
C LEU A 226 12.35 -7.81 -3.07
N PHE A 227 12.55 -6.68 -3.73
CA PHE A 227 13.85 -6.15 -4.08
C PHE A 227 14.24 -5.06 -3.09
N ILE A 228 15.47 -5.12 -2.58
CA ILE A 228 15.96 -4.25 -1.52
C ILE A 228 17.30 -3.67 -1.96
N PRO A 229 17.35 -2.39 -2.31
CA PRO A 229 18.61 -1.72 -2.58
C PRO A 229 19.42 -1.56 -1.29
N ASN A 230 20.72 -1.81 -1.41
CA ASN A 230 21.72 -1.59 -0.37
C ASN A 230 22.49 -0.29 -0.67
N ARG A 231 22.61 0.54 0.34
CA ARG A 231 23.45 1.74 0.22
C ARG A 231 24.92 1.38 0.47
N TRP A 232 25.78 1.73 -0.48
CA TRP A 232 27.22 1.62 -0.24
C TRP A 232 27.68 2.65 0.82
N THR A 233 28.46 2.21 1.80
CA THR A 233 28.87 3.05 2.95
C THR A 233 30.37 3.30 3.03
N GLY A 234 31.14 2.98 1.98
CA GLY A 234 32.57 3.21 1.94
C GLY A 234 33.43 1.94 2.13
N SER A 235 34.70 2.12 2.52
CA SER A 235 35.70 1.03 2.57
C SER A 235 35.43 -0.10 3.57
N ASP A 236 34.48 0.08 4.47
CA ASP A 236 34.16 -0.92 5.51
C ASP A 236 33.08 -1.93 5.09
N VAL A 237 32.54 -1.80 3.88
CA VAL A 237 31.53 -2.74 3.35
C VAL A 237 32.24 -3.97 2.82
N LYS A 238 31.98 -5.11 3.43
CA LYS A 238 32.57 -6.40 3.06
C LYS A 238 32.02 -6.97 1.75
N THR A 239 30.91 -6.43 1.25
CA THR A 239 30.26 -6.88 0.03
C THR A 239 29.80 -5.72 -0.82
N ASP A 240 30.04 -5.81 -2.12
CA ASP A 240 29.60 -4.83 -3.12
C ASP A 240 28.16 -5.14 -3.62
N VAL A 241 27.33 -5.82 -2.82
CA VAL A 241 25.98 -6.17 -3.23
C VAL A 241 25.09 -4.94 -3.21
N ASN A 242 24.59 -4.54 -4.38
CA ASN A 242 23.78 -3.34 -4.57
C ASN A 242 22.29 -3.61 -4.38
N ILE A 243 21.83 -4.76 -4.86
CA ILE A 243 20.44 -5.16 -4.72
C ILE A 243 20.40 -6.59 -4.19
N VAL A 244 19.69 -6.77 -3.11
CA VAL A 244 19.29 -8.10 -2.64
C VAL A 244 17.82 -8.35 -2.96
N PHE A 245 17.44 -9.61 -2.99
CA PHE A 245 16.05 -10.00 -3.10
C PHE A 245 15.70 -11.08 -2.08
N SER A 246 14.41 -11.16 -1.77
CA SER A 246 13.83 -12.21 -0.95
C SER A 246 12.47 -12.60 -1.49
N THR A 247 12.07 -13.85 -1.34
CA THR A 247 10.83 -14.37 -1.95
C THR A 247 9.75 -14.64 -0.93
N ARG A 248 8.50 -14.60 -1.37
CA ARG A 248 7.32 -14.89 -0.54
C ARG A 248 7.32 -16.33 -0.04
N ASP A 249 7.75 -17.31 -0.86
CA ASP A 249 7.90 -18.72 -0.45
C ASP A 249 8.87 -18.92 0.71
N ALA A 250 9.86 -18.02 0.82
CA ALA A 250 10.78 -17.96 1.94
C ALA A 250 10.28 -17.04 3.07
N ASN A 251 9.01 -16.63 3.07
CA ASN A 251 8.45 -15.66 4.02
C ASN A 251 9.26 -14.35 4.11
N PHE A 252 10.00 -14.02 3.06
CA PHE A 252 10.91 -12.86 2.99
C PHE A 252 12.03 -12.82 4.03
N VAL A 253 12.37 -13.96 4.66
CA VAL A 253 13.44 -14.03 5.69
C VAL A 253 14.82 -14.39 5.11
N ASN A 254 14.87 -14.93 3.89
CA ASN A 254 16.11 -15.33 3.23
C ASN A 254 16.47 -14.33 2.11
N THR A 255 17.58 -13.62 2.28
CA THR A 255 18.06 -12.67 1.29
C THR A 255 19.18 -13.25 0.43
N LYS A 256 19.14 -12.92 -0.88
CA LYS A 256 20.16 -13.32 -1.86
C LYS A 256 20.57 -12.08 -2.67
N ALA A 257 21.82 -12.07 -3.14
CA ALA A 257 22.30 -11.04 -4.05
C ALA A 257 21.62 -11.17 -5.42
N LEU A 258 21.10 -10.04 -5.94
CA LEU A 258 20.59 -9.94 -7.29
C LEU A 258 21.60 -9.25 -8.21
N VAL A 259 22.14 -8.09 -7.78
CA VAL A 259 23.10 -7.30 -8.55
C VAL A 259 24.27 -6.90 -7.65
N THR A 260 25.47 -6.99 -8.19
CA THR A 260 26.71 -6.57 -7.54
C THR A 260 27.48 -5.65 -8.45
N ILE A 261 27.70 -4.40 -8.02
CA ILE A 261 28.50 -3.42 -8.72
C ILE A 261 29.59 -2.90 -7.77
N PRO A 262 30.86 -3.16 -8.04
CA PRO A 262 31.94 -2.74 -7.15
C PRO A 262 31.94 -1.23 -6.90
N LYS A 263 32.09 -0.83 -5.63
CA LYS A 263 32.20 0.57 -5.18
C LYS A 263 31.02 1.46 -5.56
N ALA A 264 29.85 0.88 -5.73
CA ALA A 264 28.62 1.62 -6.05
C ALA A 264 27.57 1.41 -4.96
N GLY A 265 26.73 2.41 -4.73
CA GLY A 265 25.53 2.34 -3.90
C GLY A 265 24.28 2.52 -4.75
N THR A 266 23.22 1.85 -4.34
CA THR A 266 21.90 1.96 -4.94
C THR A 266 20.93 2.49 -3.90
N ASN A 267 20.18 3.53 -4.26
CA ASN A 267 19.20 4.13 -3.35
C ASN A 267 17.77 3.72 -3.67
N SER A 268 17.53 3.23 -4.88
CA SER A 268 16.19 2.95 -5.37
C SER A 268 16.18 1.82 -6.39
N VAL A 269 15.11 1.04 -6.33
CA VAL A 269 14.70 0.10 -7.36
C VAL A 269 13.32 0.50 -7.83
N ALA A 270 13.05 0.38 -9.12
CA ALA A 270 11.73 0.50 -9.71
C ALA A 270 11.41 -0.73 -10.55
N VAL A 271 10.20 -1.23 -10.44
CA VAL A 271 9.70 -2.32 -11.26
C VAL A 271 8.72 -1.76 -12.28
N HIS A 272 8.91 -2.10 -13.54
CA HIS A 272 8.01 -1.66 -14.61
C HIS A 272 6.64 -2.34 -14.45
N PRO A 273 5.52 -1.58 -14.40
CA PRO A 273 4.23 -2.10 -13.96
C PRO A 273 3.54 -3.06 -14.92
N LYS A 274 4.07 -3.25 -16.13
CA LYS A 274 3.52 -4.18 -17.14
C LYS A 274 4.47 -5.31 -17.51
N THR A 275 5.78 -5.03 -17.61
CA THR A 275 6.76 -6.02 -18.04
C THR A 275 7.48 -6.71 -16.89
N GLY A 276 7.45 -6.13 -15.68
CA GLY A 276 8.19 -6.63 -14.53
C GLY A 276 9.70 -6.37 -14.59
N GLU A 277 10.18 -5.61 -15.59
CA GLU A 277 11.59 -5.23 -15.69
C GLU A 277 12.03 -4.44 -14.46
N VAL A 278 13.24 -4.74 -13.98
CA VAL A 278 13.80 -4.15 -12.77
C VAL A 278 14.84 -3.10 -13.15
N PHE A 279 14.59 -1.87 -12.73
CA PHE A 279 15.47 -0.73 -12.91
C PHE A 279 16.01 -0.25 -11.55
N PHE A 280 17.21 0.30 -11.56
CA PHE A 280 17.83 0.82 -10.33
C PHE A 280 18.76 2.00 -10.63
N ASP A 281 19.01 2.82 -9.61
CA ASP A 281 19.93 3.93 -9.71
C ASP A 281 21.38 3.51 -9.39
N HIS A 282 22.32 4.21 -10.03
CA HIS A 282 23.73 4.18 -9.65
C HIS A 282 24.10 5.54 -9.04
N ASN A 283 24.29 5.55 -7.74
CA ASN A 283 24.37 6.78 -6.95
C ASN A 283 25.50 7.72 -7.41
N SER A 284 26.68 7.18 -7.72
CA SER A 284 27.86 7.98 -8.08
C SER A 284 27.89 8.43 -9.54
N GLU A 285 27.04 7.87 -10.41
CA GLU A 285 27.02 8.25 -11.83
C GLU A 285 25.79 9.09 -12.22
N GLY A 286 24.78 9.21 -11.34
CA GLY A 286 23.52 9.84 -11.71
C GLY A 286 22.81 9.12 -12.85
N ALA A 287 22.96 7.79 -12.93
CA ALA A 287 22.50 6.95 -14.01
C ALA A 287 21.43 5.96 -13.56
N VAL A 288 20.59 5.53 -14.50
CA VAL A 288 19.60 4.45 -14.32
C VAL A 288 20.09 3.24 -15.11
N TYR A 289 20.06 2.10 -14.47
CA TYR A 289 20.42 0.80 -15.01
C TYR A 289 19.22 -0.13 -15.05
N ARG A 290 19.27 -1.13 -15.94
CA ARG A 290 18.29 -2.23 -16.00
C ARG A 290 18.98 -3.55 -15.68
N HIS A 291 18.35 -4.38 -14.86
CA HIS A 291 18.76 -5.77 -14.65
C HIS A 291 18.39 -6.61 -15.87
N THR A 292 19.36 -7.36 -16.42
CA THR A 292 19.18 -8.16 -17.65
C THR A 292 19.21 -9.67 -17.41
N GLY A 293 19.18 -10.10 -16.14
CA GLY A 293 19.20 -11.51 -15.73
C GLY A 293 20.57 -11.98 -15.24
N ASN A 294 20.58 -13.03 -14.40
CA ASN A 294 21.79 -13.66 -13.86
C ASN A 294 22.82 -12.70 -13.23
N GLY A 295 22.32 -11.63 -12.58
CA GLY A 295 23.18 -10.60 -11.98
C GLY A 295 23.76 -9.59 -12.96
N ASN A 296 23.49 -9.73 -14.27
CA ASN A 296 23.90 -8.77 -15.29
C ASN A 296 23.01 -7.54 -15.30
N TYR A 297 23.58 -6.44 -15.80
CA TYR A 297 22.88 -5.16 -15.89
C TYR A 297 23.44 -4.32 -17.05
N GLU A 298 22.63 -3.37 -17.52
CA GLU A 298 23.04 -2.42 -18.56
C GLU A 298 22.67 -0.99 -18.17
N LYS A 299 23.50 -0.04 -18.58
CA LYS A 299 23.22 1.38 -18.38
C LYS A 299 22.19 1.86 -19.40
N MET A 300 21.09 2.40 -18.92
CA MET A 300 19.97 2.83 -19.74
C MET A 300 20.01 4.33 -20.06
N LEU A 301 20.35 5.15 -19.06
CA LEU A 301 20.43 6.60 -19.25
C LEU A 301 21.30 7.24 -18.16
N VAL A 302 21.81 8.43 -18.47
CA VAL A 302 22.36 9.38 -17.48
C VAL A 302 21.38 10.53 -17.37
N VAL A 303 20.95 10.84 -16.13
CA VAL A 303 19.91 11.86 -15.91
C VAL A 303 20.41 13.25 -16.25
N ARG A 304 21.66 13.52 -15.92
CA ARG A 304 22.35 14.79 -16.25
C ARG A 304 23.85 14.57 -16.27
N GLU A 305 24.48 14.90 -17.40
CA GLU A 305 25.92 14.80 -17.57
C GLU A 305 26.72 15.66 -16.58
N GLY A 306 27.79 15.09 -16.04
CA GLY A 306 28.70 15.79 -15.11
C GLY A 306 28.16 15.97 -13.69
N TYR A 307 26.96 15.42 -13.39
CA TYR A 307 26.32 15.54 -12.07
C TYR A 307 26.16 14.18 -11.43
N ASN A 308 26.87 13.96 -10.37
CA ASN A 308 26.80 12.79 -9.49
C ASN A 308 26.11 13.15 -8.15
N ASP A 309 25.89 12.16 -7.31
CA ASP A 309 25.33 12.30 -5.96
C ASP A 309 23.94 13.00 -5.92
N MET A 310 23.02 12.51 -6.75
CA MET A 310 21.63 13.00 -6.74
C MET A 310 20.77 12.35 -5.65
N GLU A 311 21.19 11.19 -5.15
CA GLU A 311 20.37 10.32 -4.30
C GLU A 311 18.97 10.12 -4.92
N MET A 312 18.91 9.40 -6.03
CA MET A 312 17.69 9.27 -6.80
C MET A 312 16.68 8.34 -6.14
N ARG A 313 15.39 8.60 -6.41
CA ARG A 313 14.27 7.68 -6.22
C ARG A 313 13.55 7.50 -7.54
N LEU A 314 13.21 6.29 -7.86
CA LEU A 314 12.64 5.92 -9.16
C LEU A 314 11.21 5.42 -8.97
N LEU A 315 10.30 5.85 -9.84
CA LEU A 315 8.92 5.37 -9.85
C LEU A 315 8.34 5.45 -11.27
N PHE A 316 7.88 4.34 -11.81
CA PHE A 316 7.09 4.36 -13.04
C PHE A 316 5.67 4.87 -12.79
N ASN A 317 5.09 5.54 -13.79
CA ASN A 317 3.66 5.79 -13.80
C ASN A 317 2.89 4.46 -14.03
N LYS A 318 1.57 4.48 -13.87
CA LYS A 318 0.74 3.27 -13.96
C LYS A 318 0.76 2.58 -15.32
N THR A 319 0.98 3.34 -16.39
CA THR A 319 1.05 2.82 -17.76
C THR A 319 2.44 2.27 -18.11
N GLY A 320 3.48 2.66 -17.36
CA GLY A 320 4.86 2.23 -17.57
C GLY A 320 5.60 3.03 -18.66
N ASP A 321 4.95 4.01 -19.28
CA ASP A 321 5.54 4.81 -20.35
C ASP A 321 6.29 6.06 -19.85
N ILE A 322 6.24 6.34 -18.54
CA ILE A 322 6.98 7.44 -17.89
C ILE A 322 7.67 6.92 -16.63
N LEU A 323 8.98 7.19 -16.53
CA LEU A 323 9.74 7.03 -15.29
C LEU A 323 9.92 8.41 -14.65
N TYR A 324 9.46 8.57 -13.42
CA TYR A 324 9.77 9.71 -12.56
C TYR A 324 11.08 9.44 -11.81
N ILE A 325 11.98 10.44 -11.81
CA ILE A 325 13.27 10.38 -11.14
C ILE A 325 13.33 11.55 -10.15
N ILE A 326 13.24 11.24 -8.88
CA ILE A 326 13.33 12.22 -7.81
C ILE A 326 14.80 12.43 -7.46
N ALA A 327 15.39 13.56 -7.86
CA ALA A 327 16.75 13.94 -7.55
C ALA A 327 16.78 14.64 -6.17
N ARG A 328 16.76 13.83 -5.10
CA ARG A 328 16.55 14.26 -3.72
C ARG A 328 17.48 15.37 -3.28
N LYS A 329 18.80 15.21 -3.45
CA LYS A 329 19.81 16.23 -3.08
C LYS A 329 19.81 17.45 -4.01
N LYS A 330 19.11 17.37 -5.13
CA LYS A 330 18.98 18.48 -6.09
C LYS A 330 17.59 19.13 -6.05
N HIS A 331 16.77 18.75 -5.07
CA HIS A 331 15.48 19.36 -4.76
C HIS A 331 14.46 19.39 -5.92
N CYS A 332 14.60 18.48 -6.88
CA CYS A 332 13.78 18.48 -8.08
C CYS A 332 13.40 17.06 -8.55
N ILE A 333 12.49 17.00 -9.49
CA ILE A 333 11.94 15.77 -10.06
C ILE A 333 12.06 15.87 -11.58
N TYR A 334 12.61 14.82 -12.19
CA TYR A 334 12.62 14.62 -13.62
C TYR A 334 11.54 13.63 -14.02
N LYS A 335 11.06 13.72 -15.26
CA LYS A 335 10.32 12.68 -15.95
C LYS A 335 11.04 12.30 -17.22
N VAL A 336 10.94 11.04 -17.62
CA VAL A 336 11.50 10.54 -18.85
C VAL A 336 10.58 9.50 -19.46
N ALA A 337 10.32 9.59 -20.77
CA ALA A 337 9.53 8.61 -21.51
C ALA A 337 10.29 7.27 -21.59
N TYR A 338 9.60 6.16 -21.45
CA TYR A 338 10.14 4.82 -21.62
C TYR A 338 9.32 4.05 -22.68
N ASN A 339 10.02 3.43 -23.61
CA ASN A 339 9.43 2.52 -24.60
C ASN A 339 9.80 1.08 -24.26
N ALA A 340 8.84 0.33 -23.70
CA ALA A 340 9.06 -1.06 -23.28
C ALA A 340 9.25 -2.04 -24.45
N ALA A 341 8.82 -1.70 -25.67
CA ALA A 341 9.01 -2.56 -26.84
C ALA A 341 10.45 -2.51 -27.39
N THR A 342 11.11 -1.36 -27.26
CA THR A 342 12.50 -1.15 -27.69
C THR A 342 13.49 -1.11 -26.53
N HIS A 343 12.99 -1.13 -25.28
CA HIS A 343 13.76 -0.97 -24.05
C HIS A 343 14.59 0.32 -24.02
N THR A 344 14.02 1.44 -24.48
CA THR A 344 14.75 2.71 -24.58
C THR A 344 14.09 3.82 -23.80
N PHE A 345 14.90 4.70 -23.24
CA PHE A 345 14.45 5.94 -22.62
C PHE A 345 14.61 7.12 -23.61
N GLY A 346 13.72 8.09 -23.48
CA GLY A 346 13.87 9.40 -24.08
C GLY A 346 14.87 10.27 -23.31
N ILE A 347 14.79 11.59 -23.53
CA ILE A 347 15.62 12.57 -22.83
C ILE A 347 14.92 12.93 -21.49
N PRO A 348 15.63 12.90 -20.35
CA PRO A 348 15.06 13.36 -19.08
C PRO A 348 14.69 14.85 -19.12
N GLU A 349 13.48 15.17 -18.74
CA GLU A 349 12.96 16.53 -18.66
C GLU A 349 12.75 16.92 -17.19
N LEU A 350 13.11 18.17 -16.82
CA LEU A 350 12.79 18.69 -15.49
C LEU A 350 11.27 18.88 -15.37
N PHE A 351 10.66 18.12 -14.47
CA PHE A 351 9.20 18.04 -14.34
C PHE A 351 8.66 18.98 -13.26
N ALA A 352 9.30 19.02 -12.08
CA ALA A 352 8.88 19.88 -10.97
C ALA A 352 10.06 20.21 -10.05
N GLY A 353 10.01 21.39 -9.43
CA GLY A 353 11.14 21.91 -8.65
C GLY A 353 12.20 22.53 -9.53
N ASP A 354 13.24 23.12 -8.90
CA ASP A 354 14.34 23.74 -9.59
C ASP A 354 15.67 23.14 -9.13
N TYR A 355 16.55 22.86 -10.08
CA TYR A 355 17.78 22.10 -9.83
C TYR A 355 18.73 22.84 -8.89
N GLY A 356 18.96 22.25 -7.72
CA GLY A 356 19.84 22.79 -6.69
C GLY A 356 19.19 23.80 -5.75
N GLU A 357 17.96 24.25 -6.06
CA GLU A 357 17.26 25.28 -5.31
C GLU A 357 16.28 24.68 -4.31
N SER A 358 16.65 24.65 -3.03
CA SER A 358 15.76 24.19 -1.96
C SER A 358 14.76 25.27 -1.57
N GLY A 359 13.58 24.86 -1.07
CA GLY A 359 12.58 25.77 -0.58
C GLY A 359 11.21 25.13 -0.42
N TYR A 360 10.20 25.95 -0.19
CA TYR A 360 8.81 25.56 -0.20
C TYR A 360 7.99 26.56 -1.02
N ALA A 361 7.51 26.11 -2.16
CA ALA A 361 6.57 26.82 -2.99
C ALA A 361 5.64 25.85 -3.71
N SER A 362 4.35 26.18 -3.78
CA SER A 362 3.39 25.53 -4.67
C SER A 362 3.42 26.19 -6.04
N GLY A 363 2.89 25.53 -7.06
CA GLY A 363 2.80 26.05 -8.42
C GLY A 363 3.18 25.00 -9.46
N LYS A 364 3.28 25.41 -10.72
CA LYS A 364 3.47 24.50 -11.83
C LYS A 364 4.95 24.33 -12.19
N GLY A 365 5.36 23.08 -12.34
CA GLY A 365 6.68 22.73 -12.86
C GLY A 365 7.83 23.35 -12.07
N THR A 366 8.69 24.08 -12.75
CA THR A 366 9.88 24.75 -12.16
C THR A 366 9.54 25.94 -11.27
N GLY A 367 8.29 26.39 -11.23
CA GLY A 367 7.81 27.39 -10.27
C GLY A 367 7.67 26.84 -8.84
N ALA A 368 7.55 25.53 -8.69
CA ALA A 368 7.50 24.90 -7.38
C ALA A 368 8.89 24.80 -6.73
N ARG A 369 8.91 24.65 -5.40
CA ARG A 369 10.16 24.39 -4.63
C ARG A 369 9.93 23.26 -3.66
N PHE A 370 10.96 22.42 -3.53
CA PHE A 370 11.02 21.31 -2.58
C PHE A 370 12.28 21.42 -1.72
N ASN A 371 12.31 20.68 -0.62
CA ASN A 371 13.52 20.54 0.18
C ASN A 371 13.76 19.05 0.49
N GLN A 372 14.63 18.42 -0.29
CA GLN A 372 14.91 16.99 -0.26
C GLN A 372 13.64 16.13 -0.44
N PRO A 373 12.92 16.24 -1.57
CA PRO A 373 11.81 15.35 -1.86
C PRO A 373 12.28 13.89 -1.84
N SER A 374 11.48 12.98 -1.31
CA SER A 374 11.91 11.60 -1.11
C SER A 374 10.98 10.60 -1.82
N THR A 375 10.83 9.38 -1.30
CA THR A 375 10.21 8.27 -2.02
C THR A 375 8.70 8.46 -2.22
N PRO A 376 8.25 8.64 -3.46
CA PRO A 376 6.85 8.88 -3.79
C PRO A 376 6.05 7.60 -3.97
N CYS A 377 4.73 7.75 -4.04
CA CYS A 377 3.82 6.81 -4.67
C CYS A 377 2.85 7.53 -5.61
N LEU A 378 2.05 6.75 -6.36
CA LEU A 378 0.94 7.28 -7.16
C LEU A 378 -0.38 7.10 -6.42
N ASP A 379 -1.22 8.12 -6.46
CA ASP A 379 -2.60 7.97 -6.05
C ASP A 379 -3.45 7.24 -7.13
N PRO A 380 -4.72 6.88 -6.86
CA PRO A 380 -5.58 6.24 -7.85
C PRO A 380 -5.76 7.04 -9.14
N GLU A 381 -5.69 8.36 -9.09
CA GLU A 381 -5.82 9.27 -10.21
C GLU A 381 -4.51 9.46 -11.01
N GLY A 382 -3.39 8.90 -10.52
CA GLY A 382 -2.08 8.98 -11.17
C GLY A 382 -1.26 10.21 -10.77
N ASN A 383 -1.68 10.94 -9.72
CA ASN A 383 -0.86 12.00 -9.17
C ASN A 383 0.29 11.42 -8.34
N LEU A 384 1.44 12.08 -8.36
CA LEU A 384 2.54 11.76 -7.44
C LEU A 384 2.23 12.34 -6.05
N LEU A 385 2.22 11.48 -5.03
CA LEU A 385 2.28 11.92 -3.64
C LEU A 385 3.73 11.74 -3.17
N ILE A 386 4.34 12.81 -2.70
CA ILE A 386 5.77 12.84 -2.41
C ILE A 386 6.04 13.48 -1.05
N PRO A 387 6.80 12.82 -0.17
CA PRO A 387 7.31 13.45 1.02
C PRO A 387 8.27 14.58 0.66
N ASP A 388 7.96 15.78 1.07
CA ASP A 388 8.86 16.94 1.00
C ASP A 388 9.59 17.01 2.35
N LYS A 389 10.61 16.15 2.46
CA LYS A 389 11.18 15.68 3.72
C LYS A 389 11.56 16.80 4.69
N MET A 390 12.40 17.74 4.23
CA MET A 390 12.90 18.83 5.08
C MET A 390 11.88 19.97 5.20
N ASN A 391 10.80 19.94 4.43
CA ASN A 391 9.62 20.77 4.62
C ASN A 391 8.55 20.11 5.51
N HIS A 392 8.80 18.88 5.99
CA HIS A 392 7.96 18.17 6.96
C HIS A 392 6.50 18.00 6.54
N CYS A 393 6.25 17.82 5.25
CA CYS A 393 4.91 17.68 4.70
C CYS A 393 4.87 16.70 3.52
N ILE A 394 3.67 16.37 3.07
CA ILE A 394 3.44 15.59 1.85
C ILE A 394 2.89 16.52 0.78
N ARG A 395 3.49 16.47 -0.42
CA ARG A 395 3.05 17.25 -1.58
C ARG A 395 2.34 16.35 -2.58
N LYS A 396 1.41 16.92 -3.33
CA LYS A 396 0.75 16.30 -4.48
C LYS A 396 1.20 16.99 -5.75
N ILE A 397 1.54 16.20 -6.78
CA ILE A 397 1.92 16.68 -8.11
C ILE A 397 1.02 16.01 -9.14
N THR A 398 0.27 16.78 -9.90
CA THR A 398 -0.56 16.22 -10.98
C THR A 398 0.28 15.79 -12.18
N PRO A 399 -0.25 14.95 -13.08
CA PRO A 399 0.46 14.59 -14.33
C PRO A 399 0.88 15.80 -15.18
N GLU A 400 0.18 16.93 -15.03
CA GLU A 400 0.49 18.21 -15.71
C GLU A 400 1.54 19.04 -14.99
N GLY A 401 2.04 18.56 -13.81
CA GLY A 401 3.10 19.19 -13.02
C GLY A 401 2.63 20.26 -12.04
N GLU A 402 1.32 20.32 -11.71
CA GLU A 402 0.82 21.23 -10.67
C GLU A 402 1.13 20.68 -9.28
N VAL A 403 1.83 21.47 -8.47
CA VAL A 403 2.32 21.09 -7.14
C VAL A 403 1.51 21.79 -6.06
N THR A 404 0.89 21.01 -5.18
CA THR A 404 0.10 21.51 -4.05
C THR A 404 0.48 20.79 -2.73
N LEU A 405 -0.01 21.34 -1.61
CA LEU A 405 0.08 20.64 -0.32
C LEU A 405 -0.97 19.51 -0.29
N TYR A 406 -0.56 18.33 0.20
CA TYR A 406 -1.47 17.21 0.44
C TYR A 406 -1.76 17.03 1.93
N ALA A 407 -0.74 17.01 2.79
CA ALA A 407 -0.89 16.91 4.24
C ALA A 407 0.34 17.44 4.97
N GLY A 408 0.15 17.88 6.21
CA GLY A 408 1.19 18.41 7.09
C GLY A 408 1.19 19.93 7.15
N GLN A 409 1.88 20.47 8.14
CA GLN A 409 2.18 21.90 8.25
C GLN A 409 3.58 22.18 7.69
N PRO A 410 3.70 22.80 6.51
CA PRO A 410 5.00 23.01 5.90
C PRO A 410 5.99 23.72 6.81
N GLN A 411 7.25 23.25 6.82
CA GLN A 411 8.36 23.79 7.60
C GLN A 411 8.17 23.73 9.14
N LYS A 412 7.16 22.99 9.60
CA LYS A 412 6.89 22.79 11.04
C LYS A 412 7.00 21.32 11.38
N SER A 413 8.17 20.91 11.87
CA SER A 413 8.38 19.55 12.36
C SER A 413 7.58 19.26 13.63
N GLY A 414 7.30 17.99 13.85
CA GLY A 414 6.66 17.50 15.07
C GLY A 414 5.76 16.30 14.82
N HIS A 415 5.06 15.88 15.87
CA HIS A 415 4.05 14.84 15.81
C HIS A 415 2.71 15.41 16.29
N THR A 416 1.75 15.48 15.40
CA THR A 416 0.37 15.86 15.71
C THR A 416 -0.57 15.11 14.79
N ASP A 417 -1.53 14.40 15.37
CA ASP A 417 -2.62 13.75 14.66
C ASP A 417 -3.77 14.76 14.42
N GLY A 418 -4.72 14.43 13.56
CA GLY A 418 -5.91 15.23 13.29
C GLY A 418 -6.07 15.60 11.81
N LEU A 419 -6.66 16.76 11.53
CA LEU A 419 -6.91 17.19 10.14
C LEU A 419 -5.61 17.30 9.33
N PRO A 420 -5.63 16.95 8.05
CA PRO A 420 -4.41 16.92 7.21
C PRO A 420 -3.62 18.22 7.19
N ASP A 421 -4.28 19.38 7.22
CA ASP A 421 -3.64 20.70 7.24
C ASP A 421 -3.18 21.13 8.66
N LYS A 422 -3.55 20.40 9.69
CA LYS A 422 -3.15 20.62 11.09
C LYS A 422 -2.14 19.60 11.60
N ALA A 423 -2.09 18.45 10.96
CA ALA A 423 -1.14 17.40 11.29
C ALA A 423 0.32 17.87 11.13
N LYS A 424 1.21 17.28 11.90
CA LYS A 424 2.65 17.51 11.78
C LYS A 424 3.36 16.20 11.53
N PHE A 425 4.35 16.25 10.65
CA PHE A 425 5.33 15.19 10.40
C PHE A 425 6.73 15.66 10.78
N TYR A 426 7.65 14.72 10.93
CA TYR A 426 9.05 15.05 11.11
C TYR A 426 9.92 14.22 10.17
N GLU A 427 10.47 14.86 9.15
CA GLU A 427 11.26 14.22 8.10
C GLU A 427 10.56 13.00 7.46
N PRO A 428 9.31 13.12 6.95
CA PRO A 428 8.66 12.01 6.29
C PRO A 428 9.53 11.54 5.10
N GLU A 429 9.77 10.23 4.99
CA GLU A 429 10.75 9.69 4.04
C GLU A 429 10.13 8.95 2.87
N ALA A 430 9.05 8.22 3.09
CA ALA A 430 8.39 7.44 2.03
C ALA A 430 6.89 7.39 2.24
N VAL A 431 6.18 7.18 1.14
CA VAL A 431 4.73 6.97 1.15
C VAL A 431 4.34 5.79 0.26
N THR A 432 3.26 5.12 0.63
CA THR A 432 2.60 4.08 -0.17
C THR A 432 1.10 4.10 0.10
N PHE A 433 0.29 3.48 -0.78
CA PHE A 433 -1.14 3.33 -0.54
C PHE A 433 -1.46 1.95 0.03
N SER A 434 -2.42 1.91 0.96
CA SER A 434 -3.10 0.70 1.42
C SER A 434 -4.61 0.96 1.39
N GLY A 435 -5.31 0.36 0.45
CA GLY A 435 -6.71 0.66 0.22
C GLY A 435 -6.93 2.12 -0.19
N ASN A 436 -7.65 2.90 0.64
CA ASN A 436 -7.90 4.33 0.43
C ASN A 436 -7.03 5.24 1.31
N ALA A 437 -6.07 4.68 2.02
CA ALA A 437 -5.21 5.40 2.93
C ALA A 437 -3.79 5.55 2.39
N LEU A 438 -3.20 6.72 2.55
CA LEU A 438 -1.78 6.94 2.34
C LEU A 438 -1.03 6.59 3.62
N ILE A 439 -0.12 5.64 3.52
CA ILE A 439 0.74 5.23 4.62
C ILE A 439 2.06 5.99 4.49
N VAL A 440 2.47 6.65 5.56
CA VAL A 440 3.64 7.53 5.59
C VAL A 440 4.68 7.00 6.57
N ALA A 441 5.89 6.76 6.10
CA ALA A 441 7.04 6.53 6.96
C ALA A 441 7.48 7.88 7.58
N ASP A 442 7.01 8.18 8.77
CA ASP A 442 7.29 9.43 9.50
C ASP A 442 8.59 9.27 10.30
N ARG A 443 9.69 9.30 9.54
CA ARG A 443 11.03 8.86 9.93
C ARG A 443 11.55 9.53 11.21
N GLY A 444 11.42 10.85 11.29
CA GLY A 444 11.90 11.62 12.43
C GLY A 444 11.06 11.44 13.70
N ASN A 445 9.81 10.99 13.54
CA ASN A 445 8.92 10.64 14.65
C ASN A 445 8.97 9.16 15.03
N HIS A 446 9.78 8.35 14.38
CA HIS A 446 9.94 6.91 14.70
C HIS A 446 8.64 6.11 14.61
N CYS A 447 7.74 6.48 13.72
CA CYS A 447 6.44 5.83 13.58
C CYS A 447 5.99 5.81 12.10
N VAL A 448 4.93 5.06 11.85
CA VAL A 448 4.23 5.06 10.57
C VAL A 448 2.85 5.69 10.78
N ARG A 449 2.51 6.62 9.88
CA ARG A 449 1.25 7.37 9.94
C ARG A 449 0.30 6.92 8.85
N ASN A 450 -0.96 7.04 9.15
CA ASN A 450 -2.07 6.81 8.23
C ASN A 450 -2.71 8.15 7.88
N VAL A 451 -2.81 8.46 6.59
CA VAL A 451 -3.44 9.69 6.09
C VAL A 451 -4.63 9.29 5.23
N VAL A 452 -5.82 9.54 5.71
CA VAL A 452 -7.06 9.38 4.97
C VAL A 452 -7.51 10.77 4.53
N ILE A 453 -7.65 10.96 3.23
CA ILE A 453 -8.26 12.14 2.61
C ILE A 453 -9.32 11.60 1.67
N GLU A 454 -10.54 11.59 2.12
CA GLU A 454 -11.72 11.20 1.36
C GLU A 454 -12.34 12.39 0.65
#